data_c2f46445e421ca508ee6e0e194f2fa72
#
_entry.id   c2f46445e421ca508ee6e0e194f2fa72
#
_cell.length_a   1.000
_cell.length_b   1.000
_cell.length_c   1.000
_cell.angle_alpha   90.00
_cell.angle_beta   90.00
_cell.angle_gamma   90.00
#
_symmetry.space_group_name_H-M   'P 1'
#
loop_
_entity.id
_entity.type
_entity.pdbx_description
1 polymer ?
#
loop_
_entity_poly.entity_id
_entity_poly.type
_entity_poly.pdbx_seq_one_letter_code
_entity_poly.pdbx_strand_id
1 'polypeptide(L)'
;DGKLVLTQKQFFIGKGKEVSRKWQIPLNSNYEEVPDLMADKELVVGDYAEMRQKEGKPFRLNLENNAHFIVEYDDELLKDILENTEELDDISELQLMQDLYLLAEGQKIDYKELVPLLPLFANSKSSMVNQYLYSVANGFKKFVEADTKEETELRRYFETLSSENFKRLGVLPKDGETAEDELSRPFVLSAALYAKNEDAIKETHDLFV
;
A
#
# COMPACT_ATOMS: atom_id res chain seq x y z
N ASP A 1 4.64 26.87 2.98
CA ASP A 1 4.36 27.71 4.15
C ASP A 1 4.27 26.92 5.47
N GLY A 2 4.52 25.58 5.47
CA GLY A 2 4.50 24.74 6.66
C GLY A 2 3.12 24.45 7.25
N LYS A 3 2.04 24.86 6.58
CA LYS A 3 0.67 24.62 7.04
C LYS A 3 0.11 23.32 6.47
N LEU A 4 -0.59 22.57 7.31
CA LEU A 4 -1.43 21.45 6.87
C LEU A 4 -2.70 22.02 6.24
N VAL A 5 -2.89 21.75 4.95
CA VAL A 5 -4.03 22.20 4.16
C VAL A 5 -4.68 20.99 3.49
N LEU A 6 -5.98 20.83 3.71
CA LEU A 6 -6.77 19.79 3.06
C LEU A 6 -7.54 20.41 1.89
N THR A 7 -7.53 19.74 0.75
CA THR A 7 -8.32 20.13 -0.43
C THR A 7 -9.16 18.96 -0.91
N GLN A 8 -10.33 19.24 -1.51
CA GLN A 8 -11.15 18.21 -2.11
C GLN A 8 -11.32 18.42 -3.62
N LYS A 9 -11.18 17.33 -4.35
CA LYS A 9 -11.39 17.30 -5.81
C LYS A 9 -12.08 16.01 -6.23
N GLN A 10 -12.70 16.00 -7.39
CA GLN A 10 -13.25 14.78 -7.97
C GLN A 10 -12.11 13.91 -8.51
N PHE A 11 -12.16 12.61 -8.20
CA PHE A 11 -11.23 11.61 -8.72
C PHE A 11 -11.84 10.88 -9.92
N PHE A 12 -11.00 10.56 -10.92
CA PHE A 12 -11.38 9.80 -12.10
C PHE A 12 -10.30 8.75 -12.43
N ILE A 13 -10.74 7.54 -12.71
CA ILE A 13 -9.93 6.55 -13.42
C ILE A 13 -10.17 6.77 -14.90
N GLY A 14 -9.13 7.23 -15.63
CA GLY A 14 -9.21 7.59 -17.04
C GLY A 14 -9.73 9.01 -17.30
N LYS A 15 -10.32 9.24 -18.48
CA LYS A 15 -10.77 10.58 -18.88
C LYS A 15 -12.05 10.98 -18.13
N GLY A 16 -11.99 12.06 -17.40
CA GLY A 16 -13.12 12.67 -16.72
C GLY A 16 -13.15 14.18 -16.90
N LYS A 17 -14.32 14.80 -16.81
CA LYS A 17 -14.45 16.25 -16.79
C LYS A 17 -14.73 16.68 -15.36
N GLU A 18 -13.78 17.37 -14.76
CA GLU A 18 -13.96 17.94 -13.44
C GLU A 18 -15.15 18.91 -13.43
N VAL A 19 -16.01 18.74 -12.44
CA VAL A 19 -17.11 19.66 -12.16
C VAL A 19 -16.88 20.33 -10.82
N SER A 20 -17.23 21.61 -10.72
CA SER A 20 -17.07 22.36 -9.48
C SER A 20 -18.13 21.92 -8.46
N ARG A 21 -17.96 20.70 -7.90
CA ARG A 21 -18.76 20.22 -6.77
C ARG A 21 -17.99 20.36 -5.47
N LYS A 22 -18.74 20.48 -4.38
CA LYS A 22 -18.26 20.31 -3.02
C LYS A 22 -18.98 19.10 -2.42
N TRP A 23 -18.26 18.32 -1.64
CA TRP A 23 -18.81 17.22 -0.87
C TRP A 23 -18.68 17.55 0.62
N GLN A 24 -19.61 17.04 1.39
CA GLN A 24 -19.44 16.97 2.84
C GLN A 24 -18.70 15.68 3.14
N ILE A 25 -17.39 15.80 3.38
CA ILE A 25 -16.51 14.67 3.58
C ILE A 25 -16.29 14.51 5.08
N PRO A 26 -16.74 13.39 5.70
CA PRO A 26 -16.39 13.10 7.08
C PRO A 26 -14.88 12.86 7.13
N LEU A 27 -14.21 13.58 8.04
CA LEU A 27 -12.79 13.45 8.29
C LEU A 27 -12.60 12.62 9.57
N ASN A 28 -11.80 11.58 9.46
CA ASN A 28 -11.32 10.81 10.59
C ASN A 28 -9.80 10.87 10.55
N SER A 29 -9.20 11.55 11.53
CA SER A 29 -7.77 11.84 11.57
C SER A 29 -7.16 11.44 12.90
N ASN A 30 -5.85 11.18 12.90
CA ASN A 30 -5.07 11.00 14.11
C ASN A 30 -4.59 12.32 14.75
N TYR A 31 -4.96 13.48 14.18
CA TYR A 31 -4.66 14.82 14.71
C TYR A 31 -5.95 15.47 15.22
N GLU A 32 -5.94 15.92 16.48
CA GLU A 32 -7.10 16.51 17.14
C GLU A 32 -7.56 17.83 16.52
N GLU A 33 -6.64 18.57 15.88
CA GLU A 33 -6.94 19.86 15.24
C GLU A 33 -7.77 19.71 13.94
N VAL A 34 -7.87 18.50 13.39
CA VAL A 34 -8.65 18.23 12.18
C VAL A 34 -10.15 18.13 12.55
N PRO A 35 -11.03 18.94 11.97
CA PRO A 35 -12.46 18.85 12.26
C PRO A 35 -13.06 17.57 11.69
N ASP A 36 -14.18 17.12 12.25
CA ASP A 36 -14.87 15.89 11.81
C ASP A 36 -15.46 15.96 10.41
N LEU A 37 -15.57 17.17 9.84
CA LEU A 37 -16.23 17.38 8.55
C LEU A 37 -15.51 18.44 7.72
N MET A 38 -15.23 18.13 6.47
CA MET A 38 -14.80 19.08 5.44
C MET A 38 -15.98 19.40 4.52
N ALA A 39 -16.47 20.66 4.55
CA ALA A 39 -17.58 21.13 3.71
C ALA A 39 -17.12 22.08 2.59
N ASP A 40 -15.93 22.64 2.69
CA ASP A 40 -15.38 23.59 1.73
C ASP A 40 -14.32 22.95 0.84
N LYS A 41 -14.00 23.62 -0.29
CA LYS A 41 -12.97 23.14 -1.23
C LYS A 41 -11.59 23.07 -0.62
N GLU A 42 -11.33 23.88 0.37
CA GLU A 42 -10.06 23.99 1.07
C GLU A 42 -10.32 24.21 2.57
N LEU A 43 -9.50 23.60 3.38
CA LEU A 43 -9.48 23.71 4.83
C LEU A 43 -8.03 23.84 5.30
N VAL A 44 -7.71 24.98 5.91
CA VAL A 44 -6.42 25.19 6.59
C VAL A 44 -6.57 24.69 8.02
N VAL A 45 -5.80 23.69 8.41
CA VAL A 45 -5.86 23.08 9.75
C VAL A 45 -4.93 23.84 10.72
N GLY A 46 -3.64 23.93 10.41
CA GLY A 46 -2.68 24.57 11.29
C GLY A 46 -1.23 24.43 10.81
N ASP A 47 -0.28 24.71 11.67
CA ASP A 47 1.14 24.51 11.42
C ASP A 47 1.47 23.01 11.56
N TYR A 48 2.00 22.39 10.48
CA TYR A 48 2.26 20.95 10.47
C TYR A 48 3.34 20.55 11.47
N ALA A 49 4.43 21.32 11.55
CA ALA A 49 5.55 20.97 12.42
C ALA A 49 5.15 21.01 13.90
N GLU A 50 4.33 21.99 14.30
CA GLU A 50 3.82 22.08 15.67
C GLU A 50 2.89 20.91 15.99
N MET A 51 1.95 20.59 15.09
CA MET A 51 1.03 19.46 15.26
C MET A 51 1.79 18.12 15.26
N ARG A 52 2.73 17.93 14.33
CA ARG A 52 3.57 16.73 14.23
C ARG A 52 4.36 16.50 15.53
N GLN A 53 4.91 17.57 16.11
CA GLN A 53 5.63 17.49 17.38
C GLN A 53 4.69 17.14 18.55
N LYS A 54 3.49 17.71 18.59
CA LYS A 54 2.48 17.45 19.62
C LYS A 54 2.00 16.01 19.59
N GLU A 55 1.64 15.52 18.39
CA GLU A 55 1.04 14.18 18.20
C GLU A 55 2.09 13.04 18.21
N GLY A 56 3.36 13.36 17.94
CA GLY A 56 4.47 12.40 17.96
C GLY A 56 4.48 11.38 16.81
N LYS A 57 3.53 11.45 15.89
CA LYS A 57 3.32 10.48 14.79
C LYS A 57 2.89 11.17 13.49
N PRO A 58 3.13 10.55 12.31
CA PRO A 58 2.75 11.12 11.02
C PRO A 58 1.25 11.42 10.92
N PHE A 59 0.91 12.47 10.18
CA PHE A 59 -0.47 12.81 9.89
C PHE A 59 -1.12 11.77 8.98
N ARG A 60 -2.34 11.34 9.35
CA ARG A 60 -3.17 10.44 8.55
C ARG A 60 -4.64 10.84 8.56
N LEU A 61 -5.29 10.57 7.44
CA LEU A 61 -6.74 10.69 7.27
C LEU A 61 -7.38 9.33 6.99
N ASN A 62 -8.70 9.27 7.20
CA ASN A 62 -9.53 8.10 6.95
C ASN A 62 -9.08 6.89 7.76
N LEU A 63 -8.79 7.11 9.03
CA LEU A 63 -8.43 6.02 9.96
C LEU A 63 -9.50 4.93 9.90
N GLU A 64 -9.04 3.66 10.02
CA GLU A 64 -9.91 2.48 9.90
C GLU A 64 -10.59 2.31 8.52
N ASN A 65 -10.23 3.15 7.52
CA ASN A 65 -10.77 3.11 6.16
C ASN A 65 -12.32 3.11 6.11
N ASN A 66 -12.95 3.89 6.97
CA ASN A 66 -14.41 3.86 7.17
C ASN A 66 -15.17 4.90 6.33
N ALA A 67 -14.47 5.76 5.59
CA ALA A 67 -15.07 6.74 4.69
C ALA A 67 -14.61 6.52 3.24
N HIS A 68 -15.49 6.79 2.28
CA HIS A 68 -15.24 6.48 0.87
C HIS A 68 -14.62 7.66 0.12
N PHE A 69 -13.32 7.87 0.32
CA PHE A 69 -12.51 8.82 -0.44
C PHE A 69 -11.05 8.34 -0.49
N ILE A 70 -10.30 8.83 -1.47
CA ILE A 70 -8.88 8.56 -1.67
C ILE A 70 -8.09 9.72 -1.08
N VAL A 71 -7.05 9.43 -0.33
CA VAL A 71 -6.14 10.44 0.21
C VAL A 71 -4.91 10.55 -0.69
N GLU A 72 -4.67 11.75 -1.22
CA GLU A 72 -3.44 12.11 -1.93
C GLU A 72 -2.60 12.97 -0.99
N TYR A 73 -1.59 12.36 -0.38
CA TYR A 73 -0.60 13.07 0.42
C TYR A 73 0.41 13.76 -0.48
N ASP A 74 0.89 14.94 -0.11
CA ASP A 74 2.06 15.52 -0.77
C ASP A 74 3.35 14.76 -0.40
N ASP A 75 4.45 15.12 -1.07
CA ASP A 75 5.73 14.42 -0.92
C ASP A 75 6.26 14.45 0.52
N GLU A 76 6.03 15.53 1.26
CA GLU A 76 6.52 15.70 2.63
C GLU A 76 5.72 14.82 3.60
N LEU A 77 4.40 14.84 3.51
CA LEU A 77 3.50 14.02 4.34
C LEU A 77 3.66 12.53 4.02
N LEU A 78 3.72 12.18 2.73
CA LEU A 78 3.91 10.79 2.33
C LEU A 78 5.26 10.26 2.83
N LYS A 79 6.32 11.05 2.69
CA LYS A 79 7.64 10.67 3.19
C LYS A 79 7.64 10.43 4.70
N ASP A 80 7.01 11.33 5.49
CA ASP A 80 6.91 11.15 6.94
C ASP A 80 6.17 9.85 7.30
N ILE A 81 5.08 9.51 6.59
CA ILE A 81 4.37 8.23 6.78
C ILE A 81 5.27 7.05 6.46
N LEU A 82 5.99 7.08 5.32
CA LEU A 82 6.81 5.96 4.86
C LEU A 82 8.09 5.76 5.68
N GLU A 83 8.60 6.79 6.33
CA GLU A 83 9.72 6.71 7.26
C GLU A 83 9.30 6.20 8.65
N ASN A 84 7.99 6.05 8.90
CA ASN A 84 7.41 5.62 10.19
C ASN A 84 6.33 4.55 9.97
N THR A 85 6.59 3.57 9.10
CA THR A 85 5.60 2.51 8.77
C THR A 85 5.26 1.62 9.94
N GLU A 86 6.09 1.54 10.96
CA GLU A 86 5.83 0.82 12.21
C GLU A 86 4.65 1.38 13.01
N GLU A 87 4.24 2.63 12.73
CA GLU A 87 3.05 3.26 13.31
C GLU A 87 1.75 2.90 12.57
N LEU A 88 1.84 2.14 11.47
CA LEU A 88 0.69 1.71 10.70
C LEU A 88 0.17 0.37 11.22
N ASP A 89 -1.13 0.27 11.41
CA ASP A 89 -1.82 -1.01 11.54
C ASP A 89 -2.14 -1.61 10.15
N ASP A 90 -2.55 -2.85 10.11
CA ASP A 90 -2.86 -3.58 8.87
C ASP A 90 -3.87 -2.86 7.98
N ILE A 91 -4.88 -2.20 8.58
CA ILE A 91 -5.90 -1.45 7.83
C ILE A 91 -5.28 -0.21 7.19
N SER A 92 -4.40 0.47 7.90
CA SER A 92 -3.69 1.66 7.42
C SER A 92 -2.67 1.31 6.32
N GLU A 93 -1.94 0.19 6.47
CA GLU A 93 -1.05 -0.33 5.42
C GLU A 93 -1.84 -0.62 4.13
N LEU A 94 -2.96 -1.34 4.28
CA LEU A 94 -3.83 -1.67 3.15
C LEU A 94 -4.41 -0.42 2.49
N GLN A 95 -4.94 0.52 3.28
CA GLN A 95 -5.50 1.77 2.76
C GLN A 95 -4.45 2.57 2.00
N LEU A 96 -3.25 2.76 2.56
CA LEU A 96 -2.19 3.53 1.91
C LEU A 96 -1.81 2.91 0.55
N MET A 97 -1.67 1.58 0.47
CA MET A 97 -1.42 0.90 -0.81
C MET A 97 -2.58 1.05 -1.79
N GLN A 98 -3.83 0.98 -1.31
CA GLN A 98 -5.02 1.15 -2.15
C GLN A 98 -5.09 2.56 -2.72
N ASP A 99 -4.90 3.57 -1.88
CA ASP A 99 -4.93 4.97 -2.30
C ASP A 99 -3.83 5.25 -3.34
N LEU A 100 -2.60 4.85 -3.08
CA LEU A 100 -1.47 5.04 -4.00
C LEU A 100 -1.68 4.28 -5.33
N TYR A 101 -2.19 3.05 -5.28
CA TYR A 101 -2.50 2.31 -6.50
C TYR A 101 -3.60 2.97 -7.33
N LEU A 102 -4.69 3.43 -6.68
CA LEU A 102 -5.77 4.15 -7.36
C LEU A 102 -5.28 5.50 -7.93
N LEU A 103 -4.41 6.21 -7.23
CA LEU A 103 -3.77 7.43 -7.75
C LEU A 103 -2.93 7.15 -8.99
N ALA A 104 -2.21 6.02 -9.04
CA ALA A 104 -1.48 5.59 -10.24
C ALA A 104 -2.42 5.21 -11.38
N GLU A 105 -3.50 4.46 -11.12
CA GLU A 105 -4.56 4.16 -12.10
C GLU A 105 -5.23 5.44 -12.65
N GLY A 106 -5.41 6.44 -11.80
CA GLY A 106 -5.93 7.77 -12.15
C GLY A 106 -4.89 8.69 -12.80
N GLN A 107 -3.67 8.23 -13.03
CA GLN A 107 -2.56 9.01 -13.62
C GLN A 107 -2.22 10.28 -12.80
N LYS A 108 -2.37 10.21 -11.47
CA LYS A 108 -1.96 11.28 -10.56
C LYS A 108 -0.52 11.10 -10.11
N ILE A 109 -0.08 9.85 -9.98
CA ILE A 109 1.31 9.47 -9.76
C ILE A 109 1.72 8.44 -10.82
N ASP A 110 3.02 8.25 -11.04
CA ASP A 110 3.54 7.21 -11.92
C ASP A 110 3.54 5.85 -11.21
N TYR A 111 3.27 4.76 -11.95
CA TYR A 111 3.40 3.40 -11.41
C TYR A 111 4.79 3.08 -10.86
N LYS A 112 5.83 3.72 -11.40
CA LYS A 112 7.21 3.57 -10.89
C LYS A 112 7.35 3.98 -9.42
N GLU A 113 6.48 4.86 -8.93
CA GLU A 113 6.48 5.32 -7.54
C GLU A 113 5.98 4.25 -6.58
N LEU A 114 5.20 3.27 -7.07
CA LEU A 114 4.77 2.11 -6.28
C LEU A 114 5.90 1.09 -6.06
N VAL A 115 6.87 1.03 -6.95
CA VAL A 115 7.94 0.02 -6.88
C VAL A 115 8.75 0.10 -5.58
N PRO A 116 9.21 1.27 -5.10
CA PRO A 116 9.94 1.35 -3.84
C PRO A 116 9.04 1.20 -2.60
N LEU A 117 7.71 1.30 -2.74
CA LEU A 117 6.78 1.28 -1.61
C LEU A 117 6.40 -0.14 -1.19
N LEU A 118 6.16 -1.05 -2.14
CA LEU A 118 5.69 -2.41 -1.81
C LEU A 118 6.65 -3.18 -0.88
N PRO A 119 7.99 -3.09 -1.00
CA PRO A 119 8.90 -3.74 -0.06
C PRO A 119 8.73 -3.33 1.40
N LEU A 120 8.22 -2.12 1.67
CA LEU A 120 7.97 -1.66 3.05
C LEU A 120 6.91 -2.50 3.75
N PHE A 121 5.95 -3.05 3.00
CA PHE A 121 4.84 -3.88 3.51
C PHE A 121 5.04 -5.37 3.26
N ALA A 122 6.16 -5.77 2.65
CA ALA A 122 6.42 -7.15 2.24
C ALA A 122 6.47 -8.16 3.41
N ASN A 123 6.75 -7.68 4.62
CA ASN A 123 6.82 -8.49 5.84
C ASN A 123 5.56 -8.44 6.69
N SER A 124 4.50 -7.80 6.21
CA SER A 124 3.21 -7.79 6.90
C SER A 124 2.70 -9.21 7.14
N LYS A 125 2.12 -9.44 8.31
CA LYS A 125 1.49 -10.72 8.68
C LYS A 125 0.02 -10.78 8.28
N SER A 126 -0.57 -9.66 7.88
CA SER A 126 -1.95 -9.57 7.43
C SER A 126 -2.13 -10.21 6.07
N SER A 127 -3.07 -11.13 5.95
CA SER A 127 -3.41 -11.78 4.69
C SER A 127 -4.00 -10.80 3.67
N MET A 128 -4.76 -9.80 4.14
CA MET A 128 -5.31 -8.75 3.28
C MET A 128 -4.20 -7.87 2.68
N VAL A 129 -3.22 -7.49 3.50
CA VAL A 129 -2.06 -6.72 3.04
C VAL A 129 -1.27 -7.53 2.02
N ASN A 130 -0.95 -8.80 2.32
CA ASN A 130 -0.23 -9.68 1.40
C ASN A 130 -0.99 -9.89 0.08
N GLN A 131 -2.29 -10.17 0.15
CA GLN A 131 -3.12 -10.34 -1.04
C GLN A 131 -3.07 -9.09 -1.93
N TYR A 132 -3.22 -7.91 -1.35
CA TYR A 132 -3.24 -6.67 -2.11
C TYR A 132 -1.86 -6.34 -2.67
N LEU A 133 -0.81 -6.46 -1.88
CA LEU A 133 0.59 -6.26 -2.28
C LEU A 133 0.93 -7.08 -3.52
N TYR A 134 0.67 -8.39 -3.48
CA TYR A 134 0.96 -9.27 -4.62
C TYR A 134 0.01 -9.03 -5.80
N SER A 135 -1.20 -8.54 -5.57
CA SER A 135 -2.10 -8.12 -6.66
C SER A 135 -1.51 -6.92 -7.42
N VAL A 136 -1.03 -5.91 -6.71
CA VAL A 136 -0.35 -4.75 -7.31
C VAL A 136 0.93 -5.18 -8.04
N ALA A 137 1.79 -5.98 -7.38
CA ALA A 137 3.03 -6.48 -7.99
C ALA A 137 2.75 -7.30 -9.27
N ASN A 138 1.72 -8.14 -9.27
CA ASN A 138 1.29 -8.89 -10.46
C ASN A 138 0.82 -7.95 -11.60
N GLY A 139 0.30 -6.77 -11.28
CA GLY A 139 -0.03 -5.75 -12.26
C GLY A 139 1.17 -5.32 -13.10
N PHE A 140 2.38 -5.31 -12.52
CA PHE A 140 3.61 -4.94 -13.24
C PHE A 140 3.98 -5.92 -14.36
N LYS A 141 3.54 -7.18 -14.29
CA LYS A 141 3.76 -8.17 -15.36
C LYS A 141 3.19 -7.75 -16.71
N LYS A 142 2.20 -6.84 -16.72
CA LYS A 142 1.61 -6.31 -17.95
C LYS A 142 2.56 -5.42 -18.76
N PHE A 143 3.60 -4.91 -18.12
CA PHE A 143 4.57 -4.00 -18.72
C PHE A 143 5.88 -4.69 -19.14
N VAL A 144 5.96 -6.03 -18.98
CA VAL A 144 7.19 -6.78 -19.17
C VAL A 144 6.93 -7.95 -20.10
N GLU A 145 7.79 -8.11 -21.12
CA GLU A 145 7.76 -9.26 -22.02
C GLU A 145 8.54 -10.45 -21.44
N ALA A 146 8.07 -11.66 -21.75
CA ALA A 146 8.73 -12.89 -21.31
C ALA A 146 10.14 -13.03 -21.90
N ASP A 147 11.04 -13.64 -21.13
CA ASP A 147 12.42 -13.93 -21.51
C ASP A 147 13.30 -12.70 -21.79
N THR A 148 12.91 -11.54 -21.23
CA THR A 148 13.67 -10.28 -21.31
C THR A 148 14.49 -10.01 -20.03
N LYS A 149 15.34 -8.98 -20.11
CA LYS A 149 16.06 -8.48 -18.93
C LYS A 149 15.10 -7.87 -17.92
N GLU A 150 14.08 -7.19 -18.41
CA GLU A 150 13.04 -6.56 -17.61
C GLU A 150 12.27 -7.62 -16.81
N GLU A 151 11.99 -8.77 -17.41
CA GLU A 151 11.39 -9.89 -16.67
C GLU A 151 12.34 -10.43 -15.59
N THR A 152 13.64 -10.51 -15.89
CA THR A 152 14.63 -10.94 -14.90
C THR A 152 14.68 -10.00 -13.70
N GLU A 153 14.63 -8.68 -13.93
CA GLU A 153 14.57 -7.70 -12.84
C GLU A 153 13.24 -7.78 -12.07
N LEU A 154 12.12 -7.98 -12.77
CA LEU A 154 10.83 -8.17 -12.13
C LEU A 154 10.81 -9.43 -11.25
N ARG A 155 11.44 -10.54 -11.67
CA ARG A 155 11.59 -11.75 -10.86
C ARG A 155 12.41 -11.50 -9.60
N ARG A 156 13.50 -10.73 -9.68
CA ARG A 156 14.29 -10.31 -8.50
C ARG A 156 13.47 -9.44 -7.56
N TYR A 157 12.63 -8.58 -8.11
CA TYR A 157 11.72 -7.77 -7.31
C TYR A 157 10.72 -8.65 -6.55
N PHE A 158 10.12 -9.65 -7.21
CA PHE A 158 9.25 -10.62 -6.54
C PHE A 158 9.98 -11.42 -5.46
N GLU A 159 11.26 -11.77 -5.68
CA GLU A 159 12.10 -12.40 -4.65
C GLU A 159 12.24 -11.49 -3.43
N THR A 160 12.51 -10.20 -3.64
CA THR A 160 12.58 -9.22 -2.54
C THR A 160 11.28 -9.15 -1.74
N LEU A 161 10.12 -9.21 -2.42
CA LEU A 161 8.82 -9.14 -1.77
C LEU A 161 8.43 -10.42 -1.02
N SER A 162 8.90 -11.60 -1.48
CA SER A 162 8.36 -12.87 -0.99
C SER A 162 9.29 -13.67 -0.09
N SER A 163 10.61 -13.45 -0.18
CA SER A 163 11.60 -14.35 0.42
C SER A 163 11.44 -14.55 1.94
N GLU A 164 11.24 -13.49 2.70
CA GLU A 164 11.13 -13.60 4.17
C GLU A 164 9.82 -14.28 4.59
N ASN A 165 8.70 -13.91 3.96
CA ASN A 165 7.43 -14.56 4.23
C ASN A 165 7.43 -16.02 3.74
N PHE A 166 8.09 -16.33 2.62
CA PHE A 166 8.22 -17.71 2.15
C PHE A 166 9.05 -18.56 3.11
N LYS A 167 10.18 -18.07 3.61
CA LYS A 167 10.98 -18.78 4.66
C LYS A 167 10.14 -19.10 5.89
N ARG A 168 9.28 -18.18 6.29
CA ARG A 168 8.39 -18.34 7.44
C ARG A 168 7.28 -19.36 7.17
N LEU A 169 6.59 -19.24 6.05
CA LEU A 169 5.38 -20.01 5.72
C LEU A 169 5.70 -21.37 5.06
N GLY A 170 6.67 -21.42 4.13
CA GLY A 170 6.94 -22.60 3.30
C GLY A 170 5.77 -22.96 2.38
N VAL A 171 5.80 -24.16 1.84
CA VAL A 171 4.76 -24.69 0.93
C VAL A 171 3.60 -25.30 1.72
N LEU A 172 3.88 -26.04 2.79
CA LEU A 172 2.87 -26.72 3.60
C LEU A 172 2.60 -25.99 4.93
N PRO A 173 1.37 -26.12 5.48
CA PRO A 173 1.07 -25.65 6.81
C PRO A 173 2.00 -26.23 7.88
N LYS A 174 2.30 -25.42 8.89
CA LYS A 174 3.14 -25.78 10.04
C LYS A 174 2.34 -25.69 11.33
N ASP A 175 2.72 -26.50 12.32
CA ASP A 175 2.10 -26.43 13.65
C ASP A 175 2.25 -25.04 14.27
N GLY A 176 1.17 -24.49 14.81
CA GLY A 176 1.16 -23.19 15.50
C GLY A 176 0.98 -21.97 14.58
N GLU A 177 0.69 -22.18 13.30
CA GLU A 177 0.34 -21.08 12.39
C GLU A 177 -1.01 -20.45 12.72
N THR A 178 -1.15 -19.19 12.33
CA THR A 178 -2.40 -18.42 12.46
C THR A 178 -3.26 -18.58 11.20
N ALA A 179 -4.54 -18.20 11.29
CA ALA A 179 -5.41 -18.12 10.11
C ALA A 179 -4.87 -17.15 9.05
N GLU A 180 -4.23 -16.06 9.48
CA GLU A 180 -3.57 -15.10 8.58
C GLU A 180 -2.41 -15.76 7.80
N ASP A 181 -1.66 -16.65 8.43
CA ASP A 181 -0.57 -17.38 7.79
C ASP A 181 -1.11 -18.34 6.71
N GLU A 182 -2.17 -19.07 7.02
CA GLU A 182 -2.83 -19.98 6.07
C GLU A 182 -3.36 -19.22 4.85
N LEU A 183 -4.01 -18.08 5.08
CA LEU A 183 -4.57 -17.25 4.02
C LEU A 183 -3.48 -16.54 3.18
N SER A 184 -2.35 -16.17 3.78
CA SER A 184 -1.24 -15.51 3.10
C SER A 184 -0.42 -16.46 2.22
N ARG A 185 -0.29 -17.73 2.62
CA ARG A 185 0.61 -18.71 1.96
C ARG A 185 0.41 -18.82 0.45
N PRO A 186 -0.80 -18.92 -0.12
CA PRO A 186 -0.97 -19.05 -1.56
C PRO A 186 -0.39 -17.87 -2.35
N PHE A 187 -0.53 -16.67 -1.83
CA PHE A 187 -0.02 -15.46 -2.47
C PHE A 187 1.50 -15.41 -2.41
N VAL A 188 2.07 -15.68 -1.24
CA VAL A 188 3.52 -15.72 -1.00
C VAL A 188 4.18 -16.81 -1.83
N LEU A 189 3.61 -18.03 -1.85
CA LEU A 189 4.12 -19.16 -2.65
C LEU A 189 4.07 -18.84 -4.14
N SER A 190 2.97 -18.29 -4.64
CA SER A 190 2.84 -17.89 -6.05
C SER A 190 3.90 -16.87 -6.45
N ALA A 191 4.19 -15.92 -5.57
CA ALA A 191 5.23 -14.90 -5.79
C ALA A 191 6.63 -15.53 -5.79
N ALA A 192 6.95 -16.40 -4.82
CA ALA A 192 8.23 -17.10 -4.73
C ALA A 192 8.49 -18.02 -5.95
N LEU A 193 7.46 -18.71 -6.42
CA LEU A 193 7.55 -19.53 -7.64
C LEU A 193 7.78 -18.67 -8.90
N TYR A 194 7.11 -17.53 -9.01
CA TYR A 194 7.35 -16.60 -10.11
C TYR A 194 8.78 -16.03 -10.06
N ALA A 195 9.28 -15.72 -8.87
CA ALA A 195 10.65 -15.30 -8.63
C ALA A 195 11.70 -16.37 -9.01
N LYS A 196 11.28 -17.61 -9.23
CA LYS A 196 12.15 -18.80 -9.39
C LYS A 196 12.99 -19.10 -8.13
N ASN A 197 12.41 -18.86 -6.95
CA ASN A 197 13.03 -19.23 -5.70
C ASN A 197 13.30 -20.75 -5.67
N GLU A 198 14.54 -21.16 -5.45
CA GLU A 198 14.98 -22.56 -5.56
C GLU A 198 14.30 -23.46 -4.53
N ASP A 199 14.15 -22.97 -3.28
CA ASP A 199 13.49 -23.72 -2.21
C ASP A 199 11.99 -23.90 -2.50
N ALA A 200 11.31 -22.85 -2.99
CA ALA A 200 9.91 -22.93 -3.37
C ALA A 200 9.68 -23.94 -4.50
N ILE A 201 10.55 -23.93 -5.51
CA ILE A 201 10.47 -24.89 -6.63
C ILE A 201 10.71 -26.29 -6.13
N LYS A 202 11.75 -26.52 -5.33
CA LYS A 202 12.11 -27.83 -4.81
C LYS A 202 11.02 -28.41 -3.92
N GLU A 203 10.58 -27.65 -2.89
CA GLU A 203 9.55 -28.11 -1.98
C GLU A 203 8.23 -28.42 -2.71
N THR A 204 7.85 -27.59 -3.71
CA THR A 204 6.66 -27.82 -4.51
C THR A 204 6.81 -29.08 -5.38
N HIS A 205 7.98 -29.27 -6.01
CA HIS A 205 8.27 -30.47 -6.83
C HIS A 205 8.18 -31.74 -5.99
N ASP A 206 8.75 -31.74 -4.78
CA ASP A 206 8.78 -32.91 -3.89
C ASP A 206 7.37 -33.37 -3.43
N LEU A 207 6.34 -32.51 -3.60
CA LEU A 207 4.93 -32.90 -3.35
C LEU A 207 4.28 -33.70 -4.49
N PHE A 208 4.87 -33.69 -5.70
CA PHE A 208 4.31 -34.36 -6.88
C PHE A 208 5.08 -35.63 -7.28
N VAL A 209 6.14 -35.96 -6.57
CA VAL A 209 6.97 -37.16 -6.78
C VAL A 209 6.74 -38.18 -5.68
#